data_d64c780d7affe27d65d4e3cf25d48893
#
_entry.id   d64c780d7affe27d65d4e3cf25d48893
#
_cell.length_a   1.000
_cell.length_b   1.000
_cell.length_c   1.000
_cell.angle_alpha   90.00
_cell.angle_beta   90.00
_cell.angle_gamma   90.00
#
_symmetry.space_group_name_H-M   'P 1'
#
loop_
_entity.id
_entity.type
_entity.pdbx_description
1 polymer ?
#
loop_
_entity_poly.entity_id
_entity_poly.type
_entity_poly.pdbx_seq_one_letter_code
_entity_poly.pdbx_strand_id
1 'polypeptide(L)'
;MMATTTSTQDTGLLEFLAPTFQKETGIELKWVAVGTGKALEIAKNCDADVLLVHAPAAEKEFVKAGHGIDRRQVMYNDFVVVGPKADPAGVKGKDTAAALKTIADKKASFVSRGDQSGTHKAELKLWKQSGLNPDKEAFYISAGQGMMATLNMAAEKSAYTLTDRGTWIKFNAQQGAKNPLAIVVEGDKALFNQYSVITVNPKQCPKTKADLGKKF
;
A
#
# COMPACT_ATOMS: atom_id res chain seq x y z
N MET A 1 -9.72 -18.68 0.68
CA MET A 1 -8.41 -18.01 0.92
C MET A 1 -8.34 -16.72 0.13
N MET A 2 -7.96 -15.62 0.77
CA MET A 2 -7.68 -14.32 0.14
C MET A 2 -6.18 -14.07 0.08
N ALA A 3 -5.66 -13.55 -1.03
CA ALA A 3 -4.33 -12.95 -1.06
C ALA A 3 -4.46 -11.42 -1.09
N THR A 4 -3.71 -10.75 -0.21
CA THR A 4 -3.78 -9.28 -0.03
C THR A 4 -2.40 -8.70 0.26
N THR A 5 -2.36 -7.42 0.67
CA THR A 5 -1.10 -6.72 0.91
C THR A 5 -0.83 -6.50 2.40
N THR A 6 0.47 -6.40 2.75
CA THR A 6 0.88 -6.10 4.13
C THR A 6 0.31 -4.78 4.62
N SER A 7 0.21 -3.75 3.76
CA SER A 7 -0.42 -2.48 4.13
C SER A 7 -1.91 -2.63 4.44
N THR A 8 -2.63 -3.54 3.76
CA THR A 8 -4.03 -3.86 4.12
C THR A 8 -4.10 -4.55 5.49
N GLN A 9 -3.23 -5.51 5.74
CA GLN A 9 -3.11 -6.19 7.04
C GLN A 9 -2.79 -5.18 8.16
N ASP A 10 -1.82 -4.29 7.93
CA ASP A 10 -1.34 -3.35 8.94
C ASP A 10 -2.43 -2.35 9.39
N THR A 11 -3.43 -2.07 8.55
CA THR A 11 -4.57 -1.22 8.95
C THR A 11 -5.48 -1.87 10.00
N GLY A 12 -5.49 -3.21 10.10
CA GLY A 12 -6.45 -3.95 10.93
C GLY A 12 -7.84 -4.11 10.27
N LEU A 13 -7.97 -3.76 8.99
CA LEU A 13 -9.25 -3.81 8.26
C LEU A 13 -9.81 -5.22 8.19
N LEU A 14 -8.98 -6.21 7.91
CA LEU A 14 -9.44 -7.59 7.72
C LEU A 14 -9.86 -8.22 9.04
N GLU A 15 -9.16 -7.94 10.13
CA GLU A 15 -9.53 -8.37 11.48
C GLU A 15 -10.88 -7.79 11.90
N PHE A 16 -11.19 -6.58 11.45
CA PHE A 16 -12.47 -5.94 11.69
C PHE A 16 -13.60 -6.52 10.83
N LEU A 17 -13.34 -6.77 9.54
CA LEU A 17 -14.36 -7.24 8.58
C LEU A 17 -14.66 -8.75 8.71
N ALA A 18 -13.65 -9.59 8.99
CA ALA A 18 -13.79 -11.05 8.94
C ALA A 18 -14.90 -11.60 9.85
N PRO A 19 -15.07 -11.14 11.12
CA PRO A 19 -16.14 -11.62 11.97
C PRO A 19 -17.55 -11.30 11.42
N THR A 20 -17.73 -10.08 10.88
CA THR A 20 -18.99 -9.66 10.29
C THR A 20 -19.29 -10.45 9.02
N PHE A 21 -18.31 -10.61 8.15
CA PHE A 21 -18.44 -11.41 6.92
C PHE A 21 -18.82 -12.87 7.23
N GLN A 22 -18.17 -13.48 8.24
CA GLN A 22 -18.50 -14.84 8.67
C GLN A 22 -19.91 -14.95 9.23
N LYS A 23 -20.33 -13.97 10.04
CA LYS A 23 -21.70 -13.90 10.62
C LYS A 23 -22.77 -13.81 9.53
N GLU A 24 -22.54 -12.99 8.51
CA GLU A 24 -23.52 -12.73 7.45
C GLU A 24 -23.55 -13.81 6.37
N THR A 25 -22.41 -14.44 6.07
CA THR A 25 -22.29 -15.37 4.94
C THR A 25 -22.08 -16.82 5.35
N GLY A 26 -21.72 -17.10 6.61
CA GLY A 26 -21.26 -18.42 7.08
C GLY A 26 -19.85 -18.80 6.57
N ILE A 27 -19.12 -17.88 5.92
CA ILE A 27 -17.82 -18.15 5.30
C ILE A 27 -16.71 -17.63 6.20
N GLU A 28 -15.81 -18.52 6.62
CA GLU A 28 -14.58 -18.15 7.30
C GLU A 28 -13.60 -17.51 6.30
N LEU A 29 -13.21 -16.26 6.53
CA LEU A 29 -12.20 -15.56 5.73
C LEU A 29 -10.80 -15.84 6.27
N LYS A 30 -9.98 -16.54 5.47
CA LYS A 30 -8.54 -16.72 5.72
C LYS A 30 -7.76 -15.92 4.70
N TRP A 31 -6.67 -15.26 5.12
CA TRP A 31 -5.85 -14.47 4.20
C TRP A 31 -4.37 -14.63 4.41
N VAL A 32 -3.61 -14.29 3.38
CA VAL A 32 -2.17 -14.13 3.38
C VAL A 32 -1.84 -12.71 2.91
N ALA A 33 -1.03 -11.99 3.69
CA ALA A 33 -0.63 -10.62 3.42
C ALA A 33 0.84 -10.57 2.98
N VAL A 34 1.06 -10.12 1.74
CA VAL A 34 2.40 -10.05 1.11
C VAL A 34 2.49 -8.79 0.23
N GLY A 35 3.58 -8.58 -0.51
CA GLY A 35 3.60 -7.52 -1.52
C GLY A 35 2.66 -7.82 -2.70
N THR A 36 2.13 -6.78 -3.38
CA THR A 36 1.14 -6.95 -4.47
C THR A 36 1.58 -7.94 -5.54
N GLY A 37 2.85 -7.89 -5.99
CA GLY A 37 3.37 -8.82 -6.99
C GLY A 37 3.28 -10.28 -6.52
N LYS A 38 3.62 -10.54 -5.27
CA LYS A 38 3.54 -11.87 -4.68
C LYS A 38 2.10 -12.33 -4.47
N ALA A 39 1.19 -11.43 -4.09
CA ALA A 39 -0.24 -11.73 -3.98
C ALA A 39 -0.83 -12.18 -5.34
N LEU A 40 -0.49 -11.47 -6.42
CA LEU A 40 -0.88 -11.85 -7.78
C LEU A 40 -0.27 -13.19 -8.20
N GLU A 41 0.98 -13.47 -7.81
CA GLU A 41 1.63 -14.76 -8.08
C GLU A 41 0.93 -15.93 -7.36
N ILE A 42 0.60 -15.77 -6.06
CA ILE A 42 -0.17 -16.74 -5.28
C ILE A 42 -1.50 -17.06 -5.99
N ALA A 43 -2.20 -16.03 -6.47
CA ALA A 43 -3.44 -16.23 -7.21
C ALA A 43 -3.24 -16.91 -8.57
N LYS A 44 -2.16 -16.61 -9.31
CA LYS A 44 -1.79 -17.33 -10.55
C LYS A 44 -1.52 -18.82 -10.30
N ASN A 45 -0.92 -19.15 -9.17
CA ASN A 45 -0.63 -20.52 -8.77
C ASN A 45 -1.84 -21.25 -8.20
N CYS A 46 -3.03 -20.63 -8.22
CA CYS A 46 -4.28 -21.20 -7.72
C CYS A 46 -4.32 -21.42 -6.19
N ASP A 47 -3.49 -20.71 -5.45
CA ASP A 47 -3.39 -20.79 -3.98
C ASP A 47 -4.27 -19.76 -3.25
N ALA A 48 -5.05 -18.97 -4.01
CA ALA A 48 -6.05 -18.06 -3.50
C ALA A 48 -7.36 -18.16 -4.31
N ASP A 49 -8.47 -17.77 -3.68
CA ASP A 49 -9.80 -17.71 -4.29
C ASP A 49 -10.16 -16.28 -4.72
N VAL A 50 -9.62 -15.29 -4.00
CA VAL A 50 -9.91 -13.87 -4.17
C VAL A 50 -8.69 -13.02 -3.83
N LEU A 51 -8.56 -11.89 -4.49
CA LEU A 51 -7.55 -10.88 -4.25
C LEU A 51 -8.20 -9.61 -3.68
N LEU A 52 -7.54 -8.95 -2.73
CA LEU A 52 -7.81 -7.57 -2.32
C LEU A 52 -6.49 -6.79 -2.44
N VAL A 53 -6.36 -6.00 -3.50
CA VAL A 53 -5.10 -5.35 -3.89
C VAL A 53 -5.34 -3.92 -4.38
N HIS A 54 -4.27 -3.14 -4.56
CA HIS A 54 -4.35 -1.71 -4.88
C HIS A 54 -3.28 -1.25 -5.89
N ALA A 55 -3.06 -2.06 -6.93
CA ALA A 55 -2.16 -1.71 -8.04
C ALA A 55 -2.89 -1.82 -9.38
N PRO A 56 -3.73 -0.84 -9.76
CA PRO A 56 -4.68 -0.95 -10.87
C PRO A 56 -4.06 -1.39 -12.20
N ALA A 57 -2.81 -1.01 -12.49
CA ALA A 57 -2.13 -1.42 -13.72
C ALA A 57 -1.86 -2.94 -13.72
N ALA A 58 -1.25 -3.46 -12.64
CA ALA A 58 -0.95 -4.88 -12.51
C ALA A 58 -2.24 -5.73 -12.42
N GLU A 59 -3.28 -5.21 -11.76
CA GLU A 59 -4.59 -5.86 -11.67
C GLU A 59 -5.25 -6.02 -13.05
N LYS A 60 -5.22 -4.96 -13.87
CA LYS A 60 -5.76 -4.99 -15.23
C LYS A 60 -5.02 -6.00 -16.12
N GLU A 61 -3.68 -6.06 -16.02
CA GLU A 61 -2.89 -7.06 -16.75
C GLU A 61 -3.18 -8.48 -16.25
N PHE A 62 -3.37 -8.70 -14.95
CA PHE A 62 -3.77 -9.98 -14.37
C PHE A 62 -5.13 -10.47 -14.94
N VAL A 63 -6.11 -9.58 -15.02
CA VAL A 63 -7.44 -9.89 -15.60
C VAL A 63 -7.34 -10.11 -17.11
N LYS A 64 -6.60 -9.26 -17.84
CA LYS A 64 -6.39 -9.38 -19.28
C LYS A 64 -5.71 -10.71 -19.67
N ALA A 65 -4.79 -11.17 -18.84
CA ALA A 65 -4.14 -12.48 -19.00
C ALA A 65 -5.06 -13.67 -18.64
N GLY A 66 -6.30 -13.41 -18.21
CA GLY A 66 -7.30 -14.43 -17.89
C GLY A 66 -7.16 -15.07 -16.51
N HIS A 67 -6.25 -14.59 -15.65
CA HIS A 67 -6.05 -15.14 -14.31
C HIS A 67 -7.13 -14.71 -13.32
N GLY A 68 -7.77 -13.57 -13.54
CA GLY A 68 -8.82 -13.02 -12.69
C GLY A 68 -10.08 -12.66 -13.47
N ILE A 69 -11.20 -12.63 -12.76
CA ILE A 69 -12.52 -12.20 -13.25
C ILE A 69 -13.14 -11.24 -12.24
N ASP A 70 -14.20 -10.55 -12.65
CA ASP A 70 -15.04 -9.72 -11.77
C ASP A 70 -14.24 -8.70 -10.92
N ARG A 71 -13.25 -8.01 -11.56
CA ARG A 71 -12.53 -6.94 -10.89
C ARG A 71 -13.48 -5.80 -10.52
N ARG A 72 -13.65 -5.53 -9.23
CA ARG A 72 -14.48 -4.45 -8.69
C ARG A 72 -13.67 -3.52 -7.82
N GLN A 73 -13.87 -2.22 -8.00
CA GLN A 73 -13.35 -1.20 -7.08
C GLN A 73 -14.26 -1.16 -5.84
N VAL A 74 -13.69 -1.30 -4.66
CA VAL A 74 -14.45 -1.44 -3.41
C VAL A 74 -14.20 -0.32 -2.42
N MET A 75 -13.01 0.22 -2.36
CA MET A 75 -12.64 1.31 -1.45
C MET A 75 -11.40 2.05 -1.96
N TYR A 76 -11.04 3.13 -1.30
CA TYR A 76 -9.74 3.80 -1.46
C TYR A 76 -9.11 4.04 -0.09
N ASN A 77 -7.79 4.08 -0.07
CA ASN A 77 -6.94 4.39 1.07
C ASN A 77 -5.79 5.23 0.54
N ASP A 78 -5.96 6.55 0.51
CA ASP A 78 -5.00 7.45 -0.13
C ASP A 78 -3.61 7.37 0.53
N PHE A 79 -2.60 7.71 -0.24
CA PHE A 79 -1.27 7.92 0.28
C PHE A 79 -1.14 9.31 0.90
N VAL A 80 -0.21 9.41 1.85
CA VAL A 80 0.24 10.66 2.44
C VAL A 80 1.76 10.66 2.51
N VAL A 81 2.38 11.82 2.38
CA VAL A 81 3.79 11.99 2.76
C VAL A 81 3.82 12.44 4.20
N VAL A 82 4.53 11.70 5.02
CA VAL A 82 4.78 12.06 6.42
C VAL A 82 6.25 12.42 6.59
N GLY A 83 6.54 13.25 7.58
CA GLY A 83 7.91 13.69 7.88
C GLY A 83 7.99 14.28 9.27
N PRO A 84 9.17 14.75 9.68
CA PRO A 84 9.37 15.39 10.98
C PRO A 84 8.38 16.54 11.20
N LYS A 85 7.83 16.67 12.41
CA LYS A 85 6.90 17.76 12.76
C LYS A 85 7.48 19.15 12.49
N ALA A 86 8.81 19.30 12.65
CA ALA A 86 9.52 20.55 12.38
C ALA A 86 9.64 20.88 10.87
N ASP A 87 9.36 19.92 9.99
CA ASP A 87 9.42 20.01 8.53
C ASP A 87 10.69 20.74 8.01
N PRO A 88 11.91 20.21 8.29
CA PRO A 88 13.15 20.91 7.95
C PRO A 88 13.32 21.14 6.43
N ALA A 89 12.67 20.33 5.59
CA ALA A 89 12.65 20.55 4.15
C ALA A 89 11.65 21.65 3.72
N GLY A 90 10.65 21.99 4.55
CA GLY A 90 9.64 22.99 4.22
C GLY A 90 8.73 22.53 3.09
N VAL A 91 8.21 21.30 3.20
CA VAL A 91 7.38 20.69 2.14
C VAL A 91 5.89 20.75 2.46
N LYS A 92 5.52 21.11 3.67
CA LYS A 92 4.13 21.20 4.10
C LYS A 92 3.32 22.14 3.20
N GLY A 93 2.19 21.63 2.70
CA GLY A 93 1.28 22.39 1.83
C GLY A 93 1.69 22.46 0.36
N LYS A 94 2.78 21.82 -0.05
CA LYS A 94 3.15 21.67 -1.47
C LYS A 94 2.37 20.50 -2.10
N ASP A 95 2.25 20.51 -3.44
CA ASP A 95 1.87 19.31 -4.17
C ASP A 95 2.97 18.22 -4.05
N THR A 96 2.62 16.98 -4.35
CA THR A 96 3.51 15.84 -4.16
C THR A 96 4.81 15.96 -4.95
N ALA A 97 4.74 16.41 -6.22
CA ALA A 97 5.93 16.51 -7.07
C ALA A 97 6.87 17.60 -6.58
N ALA A 98 6.35 18.77 -6.20
CA ALA A 98 7.15 19.86 -5.63
C ALA A 98 7.73 19.49 -4.26
N ALA A 99 7.00 18.75 -3.44
CA ALA A 99 7.49 18.25 -2.14
C ALA A 99 8.66 17.29 -2.32
N LEU A 100 8.53 16.27 -3.17
CA LEU A 100 9.59 15.31 -3.45
C LEU A 100 10.83 16.00 -4.03
N LYS A 101 10.63 16.94 -4.96
CA LYS A 101 11.74 17.75 -5.49
C LYS A 101 12.45 18.52 -4.39
N THR A 102 11.70 19.18 -3.52
CA THR A 102 12.27 19.95 -2.40
C THR A 102 13.06 19.05 -1.43
N ILE A 103 12.56 17.83 -1.13
CA ILE A 103 13.26 16.83 -0.30
C ILE A 103 14.59 16.48 -0.95
N ALA A 104 14.60 16.20 -2.26
CA ALA A 104 15.82 15.85 -3.00
C ALA A 104 16.82 17.01 -3.06
N ASP A 105 16.37 18.22 -3.41
CA ASP A 105 17.21 19.43 -3.53
C ASP A 105 17.91 19.76 -2.19
N LYS A 106 17.20 19.53 -1.07
CA LYS A 106 17.74 19.72 0.28
C LYS A 106 18.47 18.50 0.84
N LYS A 107 18.50 17.39 0.09
CA LYS A 107 19.08 16.12 0.53
C LYS A 107 18.52 15.67 1.90
N ALA A 108 17.25 16.00 2.17
CA ALA A 108 16.58 15.61 3.41
C ALA A 108 16.30 14.11 3.38
N SER A 109 16.58 13.39 4.46
CA SER A 109 16.44 11.94 4.53
C SER A 109 15.03 11.50 4.16
N PHE A 110 14.95 10.54 3.24
CA PHE A 110 13.71 9.90 2.82
C PHE A 110 13.83 8.38 2.96
N VAL A 111 12.90 7.75 3.68
CA VAL A 111 12.86 6.30 3.84
C VAL A 111 11.83 5.72 2.89
N SER A 112 12.30 4.90 1.95
CA SER A 112 11.48 4.12 1.04
C SER A 112 11.18 2.75 1.63
N ARG A 113 10.02 2.18 1.29
CA ARG A 113 9.76 0.77 1.60
C ARG A 113 10.79 -0.19 0.97
N GLY A 114 11.19 0.05 -0.27
CA GLY A 114 12.23 -0.72 -0.94
C GLY A 114 11.95 -2.22 -1.14
N ASP A 115 10.69 -2.67 -1.01
CA ASP A 115 10.26 -4.07 -0.92
C ASP A 115 9.42 -4.58 -2.12
N GLN A 116 9.40 -3.82 -3.22
CA GLN A 116 8.60 -4.11 -4.42
C GLN A 116 7.06 -4.17 -4.17
N SER A 117 6.59 -3.69 -3.03
CA SER A 117 5.16 -3.59 -2.71
C SER A 117 4.42 -2.60 -3.60
N GLY A 118 3.08 -2.58 -3.48
CA GLY A 118 2.25 -1.57 -4.14
C GLY A 118 2.61 -0.14 -3.71
N THR A 119 2.91 0.07 -2.43
CA THR A 119 3.38 1.38 -1.90
C THR A 119 4.72 1.77 -2.50
N HIS A 120 5.70 0.86 -2.56
CA HIS A 120 6.99 1.13 -3.18
C HIS A 120 6.85 1.47 -4.67
N LYS A 121 6.02 0.74 -5.41
CA LYS A 121 5.74 1.04 -6.83
C LYS A 121 5.05 2.40 -7.02
N ALA A 122 4.12 2.76 -6.13
CA ALA A 122 3.48 4.07 -6.14
C ALA A 122 4.50 5.19 -5.86
N GLU A 123 5.37 5.01 -4.88
CA GLU A 123 6.45 5.92 -4.53
C GLU A 123 7.38 6.17 -5.72
N LEU A 124 7.91 5.11 -6.35
CA LEU A 124 8.78 5.23 -7.52
C LEU A 124 8.10 5.96 -8.69
N LYS A 125 6.79 5.75 -8.87
CA LYS A 125 6.00 6.49 -9.86
C LYS A 125 5.95 7.98 -9.52
N LEU A 126 5.78 8.36 -8.26
CA LEU A 126 5.74 9.74 -7.81
C LEU A 126 7.11 10.43 -8.01
N TRP A 127 8.22 9.75 -7.66
CA TRP A 127 9.57 10.23 -7.95
C TRP A 127 9.78 10.47 -9.44
N LYS A 128 9.38 9.52 -10.29
CA LYS A 128 9.47 9.66 -11.75
C LYS A 128 8.62 10.84 -12.26
N GLN A 129 7.44 11.07 -11.71
CA GLN A 129 6.57 12.20 -12.06
C GLN A 129 7.18 13.54 -11.64
N SER A 130 7.98 13.58 -10.58
CA SER A 130 8.76 14.76 -10.19
C SER A 130 10.04 14.96 -11.00
N GLY A 131 10.31 14.10 -12.00
CA GLY A 131 11.49 14.16 -12.85
C GLY A 131 12.76 13.60 -12.19
N LEU A 132 12.63 12.85 -11.10
CA LEU A 132 13.76 12.37 -10.28
C LEU A 132 13.80 10.85 -10.21
N ASN A 133 15.01 10.32 -9.99
CA ASN A 133 15.28 8.93 -9.62
C ASN A 133 16.29 8.91 -8.46
N PRO A 134 15.84 8.74 -7.21
CA PRO A 134 16.69 8.86 -6.03
C PRO A 134 17.46 7.58 -5.68
N ASP A 135 17.30 6.48 -6.39
CA ASP A 135 17.81 5.14 -6.02
C ASP A 135 19.30 5.08 -5.60
N LYS A 136 20.14 6.03 -6.07
CA LYS A 136 21.57 6.07 -5.77
C LYS A 136 21.96 7.23 -4.85
N GLU A 137 21.00 7.98 -4.41
CA GLU A 137 21.23 9.17 -3.60
C GLU A 137 21.36 8.81 -2.12
N ALA A 138 22.32 9.39 -1.41
CA ALA A 138 22.60 9.09 -0.01
C ALA A 138 21.43 9.45 0.93
N PHE A 139 20.57 10.39 0.54
CA PHE A 139 19.39 10.76 1.32
C PHE A 139 18.24 9.74 1.21
N TYR A 140 18.27 8.86 0.21
CA TYR A 140 17.22 7.87 -0.06
C TYR A 140 17.59 6.52 0.54
N ILE A 141 16.87 6.12 1.58
CA ILE A 141 17.16 4.96 2.40
C ILE A 141 16.12 3.88 2.12
N SER A 142 16.54 2.73 1.60
CA SER A 142 15.66 1.57 1.41
C SER A 142 15.50 0.79 2.72
N ALA A 143 14.27 0.66 3.22
CA ALA A 143 13.98 -0.12 4.42
C ALA A 143 13.93 -1.63 4.15
N GLY A 144 13.49 -2.05 2.96
CA GLY A 144 13.31 -3.46 2.61
C GLY A 144 12.22 -4.16 3.45
N GLN A 145 11.28 -3.40 4.04
CA GLN A 145 10.34 -3.91 5.04
C GLN A 145 8.90 -3.41 4.81
N GLY A 146 7.95 -3.94 5.60
CA GLY A 146 6.55 -3.52 5.61
C GLY A 146 6.35 -2.07 6.06
N MET A 147 5.12 -1.53 5.84
CA MET A 147 4.86 -0.10 6.03
C MET A 147 5.04 0.37 7.48
N MET A 148 4.61 -0.42 8.46
CA MET A 148 4.75 -0.08 9.88
C MET A 148 6.23 0.02 10.28
N ALA A 149 7.07 -0.92 9.85
CA ALA A 149 8.51 -0.90 10.10
C ALA A 149 9.20 0.29 9.39
N THR A 150 8.75 0.63 8.17
CA THR A 150 9.23 1.81 7.44
C THR A 150 8.91 3.10 8.18
N LEU A 151 7.71 3.22 8.76
CA LEU A 151 7.31 4.38 9.58
C LEU A 151 8.16 4.49 10.86
N ASN A 152 8.45 3.38 11.54
CA ASN A 152 9.35 3.37 12.71
C ASN A 152 10.74 3.86 12.31
N MET A 153 11.29 3.35 11.22
CA MET A 153 12.60 3.79 10.71
C MET A 153 12.60 5.29 10.33
N ALA A 154 11.52 5.79 9.72
CA ALA A 154 11.39 7.21 9.39
C ALA A 154 11.34 8.08 10.67
N ALA A 155 10.63 7.62 11.71
CA ALA A 155 10.58 8.30 13.01
C ALA A 155 11.95 8.36 13.67
N GLU A 156 12.68 7.24 13.72
CA GLU A 156 14.02 7.16 14.29
C GLU A 156 15.05 8.04 13.57
N LYS A 157 14.94 8.08 12.23
CA LYS A 157 15.88 8.86 11.38
C LYS A 157 15.45 10.31 11.18
N SER A 158 14.33 10.75 11.74
CA SER A 158 13.74 12.07 11.45
C SER A 158 13.61 12.31 9.95
N ALA A 159 13.12 11.29 9.23
CA ALA A 159 13.05 11.26 7.78
C ALA A 159 11.62 11.41 7.25
N TYR A 160 11.51 11.74 5.97
CA TYR A 160 10.26 11.71 5.22
C TYR A 160 9.98 10.28 4.70
N THR A 161 8.72 9.94 4.49
CA THR A 161 8.33 8.68 3.84
C THR A 161 6.93 8.78 3.24
N LEU A 162 6.64 7.94 2.24
CA LEU A 162 5.30 7.73 1.71
C LEU A 162 4.63 6.59 2.49
N THR A 163 3.40 6.81 2.94
CA THR A 163 2.59 5.77 3.60
C THR A 163 1.14 5.86 3.17
N ASP A 164 0.39 4.77 3.27
CA ASP A 164 -1.06 4.81 3.19
C ASP A 164 -1.65 5.40 4.47
N ARG A 165 -2.76 6.12 4.34
CA ARG A 165 -3.41 6.83 5.46
C ARG A 165 -3.87 5.87 6.55
N GLY A 166 -4.37 4.69 6.20
CA GLY A 166 -4.82 3.70 7.19
C GLY A 166 -3.70 3.26 8.13
N THR A 167 -2.53 2.90 7.57
CA THR A 167 -1.35 2.55 8.37
C THR A 167 -0.84 3.75 9.17
N TRP A 168 -0.87 4.96 8.60
CA TRP A 168 -0.52 6.18 9.33
C TRP A 168 -1.42 6.41 10.55
N ILE A 169 -2.75 6.28 10.41
CA ILE A 169 -3.70 6.45 11.52
C ILE A 169 -3.36 5.48 12.66
N LYS A 170 -3.13 4.20 12.34
CA LYS A 170 -2.75 3.19 13.32
C LYS A 170 -1.41 3.50 13.99
N PHE A 171 -0.39 3.85 13.20
CA PHE A 171 0.92 4.27 13.70
C PHE A 171 0.80 5.47 14.64
N ASN A 172 0.08 6.52 14.22
CA ASN A 172 -0.10 7.73 15.01
C ASN A 172 -0.83 7.45 16.34
N ALA A 173 -1.82 6.56 16.34
CA ALA A 173 -2.52 6.14 17.55
C ALA A 173 -1.58 5.38 18.53
N GLN A 174 -0.72 4.51 18.00
CA GLN A 174 0.25 3.76 18.81
C GLN A 174 1.32 4.66 19.42
N GLN A 175 1.82 5.65 18.67
CA GLN A 175 2.83 6.60 19.16
C GLN A 175 2.25 7.68 20.09
N GLY A 176 0.98 8.02 19.90
CA GLY A 176 0.30 9.04 20.70
C GLY A 176 1.01 10.40 20.64
N ALA A 177 1.10 11.09 21.77
CA ALA A 177 1.74 12.40 21.86
C ALA A 177 3.26 12.37 21.55
N LYS A 178 3.90 11.21 21.63
CA LYS A 178 5.34 11.03 21.38
C LYS A 178 5.68 10.89 19.90
N ASN A 179 4.67 10.79 19.00
CA ASN A 179 4.94 10.68 17.57
C ASN A 179 5.77 11.88 17.06
N PRO A 180 7.00 11.67 16.55
CA PRO A 180 7.82 12.77 16.03
C PRO A 180 7.43 13.20 14.61
N LEU A 181 6.60 12.40 13.93
CA LEU A 181 6.17 12.64 12.56
C LEU A 181 4.80 13.33 12.49
N ALA A 182 4.54 13.97 11.36
CA ALA A 182 3.25 14.53 10.99
C ALA A 182 3.01 14.35 9.48
N ILE A 183 1.74 14.43 9.04
CA ILE A 183 1.43 14.55 7.62
C ILE A 183 1.92 15.92 7.13
N VAL A 184 2.72 15.92 6.07
CA VAL A 184 3.24 17.12 5.43
C VAL A 184 2.68 17.34 4.03
N VAL A 185 2.26 16.27 3.32
CA VAL A 185 1.56 16.34 2.03
C VAL A 185 0.39 15.37 2.02
N GLU A 186 -0.78 15.86 1.66
CA GLU A 186 -2.01 15.08 1.50
C GLU A 186 -2.96 15.74 0.49
N GLY A 187 -3.99 15.00 0.06
CA GLY A 187 -5.07 15.53 -0.78
C GLY A 187 -4.72 15.71 -2.26
N ASP A 188 -3.49 15.44 -2.66
CA ASP A 188 -3.09 15.46 -4.07
C ASP A 188 -3.69 14.27 -4.83
N LYS A 189 -4.19 14.52 -6.06
CA LYS A 189 -4.74 13.46 -6.94
C LYS A 189 -3.72 12.35 -7.23
N ALA A 190 -2.43 12.67 -7.24
CA ALA A 190 -1.36 11.69 -7.44
C ALA A 190 -1.24 10.69 -6.29
N LEU A 191 -1.77 11.02 -5.10
CA LEU A 191 -1.76 10.18 -3.91
C LEU A 191 -2.98 9.26 -3.81
N PHE A 192 -3.90 9.28 -4.77
CA PHE A 192 -5.09 8.43 -4.74
C PHE A 192 -4.73 6.95 -4.89
N ASN A 193 -5.21 6.13 -3.97
CA ASN A 193 -4.89 4.71 -3.88
C ASN A 193 -6.18 3.87 -3.84
N GLN A 194 -6.60 3.38 -5.02
CA GLN A 194 -7.82 2.60 -5.21
C GLN A 194 -7.57 1.13 -4.93
N TYR A 195 -8.41 0.52 -4.12
CA TYR A 195 -8.46 -0.91 -3.84
C TYR A 195 -9.49 -1.62 -4.71
N SER A 196 -9.14 -2.81 -5.14
CA SER A 196 -10.03 -3.66 -5.92
C SER A 196 -10.05 -5.08 -5.36
N VAL A 197 -11.22 -5.71 -5.44
CA VAL A 197 -11.39 -7.14 -5.28
C VAL A 197 -11.39 -7.79 -6.64
N ILE A 198 -10.72 -8.94 -6.78
CA ILE A 198 -10.65 -9.72 -8.02
C ILE A 198 -10.85 -11.19 -7.67
N THR A 199 -11.84 -11.84 -8.27
CA THR A 199 -12.03 -13.28 -8.13
C THR A 199 -11.02 -14.02 -9.02
N VAL A 200 -10.37 -15.05 -8.50
CA VAL A 200 -9.48 -15.90 -9.28
C VAL A 200 -10.31 -16.70 -10.29
N ASN A 201 -9.83 -16.77 -11.53
CA ASN A 201 -10.60 -17.34 -12.62
C ASN A 201 -10.69 -18.89 -12.51
N PRO A 202 -11.89 -19.47 -12.29
CA PRO A 202 -12.05 -20.92 -12.15
C PRO A 202 -11.74 -21.71 -13.42
N LYS A 203 -11.73 -21.05 -14.60
CA LYS A 203 -11.31 -21.71 -15.85
C LYS A 203 -9.83 -22.05 -15.87
N GLN A 204 -9.00 -21.23 -15.24
CA GLN A 204 -7.57 -21.50 -15.10
C GLN A 204 -7.22 -22.20 -13.79
N CYS A 205 -8.02 -21.96 -12.75
CA CYS A 205 -7.84 -22.52 -11.40
C CYS A 205 -9.07 -23.33 -10.97
N PRO A 206 -9.29 -24.55 -11.48
CA PRO A 206 -10.54 -25.31 -11.25
C PRO A 206 -10.84 -25.66 -9.79
N LYS A 207 -9.84 -25.64 -8.91
CA LYS A 207 -9.99 -25.90 -7.47
C LYS A 207 -10.36 -24.66 -6.66
N THR A 208 -10.33 -23.46 -7.27
CA THR A 208 -10.67 -22.22 -6.56
C THR A 208 -12.16 -22.17 -6.22
N LYS A 209 -12.46 -21.65 -5.06
CA LYS A 209 -13.83 -21.44 -4.58
C LYS A 209 -14.37 -20.08 -5.07
N ALA A 210 -14.41 -19.89 -6.40
CA ALA A 210 -14.75 -18.64 -7.04
C ALA A 210 -16.13 -18.09 -6.56
N ASP A 211 -17.12 -18.96 -6.35
CA ASP A 211 -18.44 -18.53 -5.88
C ASP A 211 -18.41 -17.98 -4.44
N LEU A 212 -17.51 -18.49 -3.58
CA LEU A 212 -17.27 -17.92 -2.26
C LEU A 212 -16.49 -16.60 -2.35
N GLY A 213 -15.51 -16.51 -3.27
CA GLY A 213 -14.75 -15.29 -3.54
C GLY A 213 -15.62 -14.13 -4.03
N LYS A 214 -16.67 -14.41 -4.79
CA LYS A 214 -17.63 -13.39 -5.26
C LYS A 214 -18.49 -12.79 -4.16
N LYS A 215 -18.63 -13.47 -3.03
CA LYS A 215 -19.40 -12.98 -1.88
C LYS A 215 -18.65 -11.97 -1.02
N PHE A 216 -17.33 -11.94 -1.15
CA PHE A 216 -16.50 -10.91 -0.53
C PHE A 216 -16.49 -9.63 -1.38
#